data_ab312875a3a74fa57119ed2141b06ee3
#
_entry.id   ab312875a3a74fa57119ed2141b06ee3
#
_cell.length_a   1.000
_cell.length_b   1.000
_cell.length_c   1.000
_cell.angle_alpha   90.00
_cell.angle_beta   90.00
_cell.angle_gamma   90.00
#
_symmetry.space_group_name_H-M   'P 1'
#
loop_
_entity.id
_entity.type
_entity.pdbx_description
1 polymer ?
#
loop_
_entity_poly.entity_id
_entity_poly.type
_entity_poly.pdbx_seq_one_letter_code
_entity_poly.pdbx_strand_id
1 'polypeptide(L)'
;MHDSLLMQNISASLNGICKDNGIKKITTIEIAVGYGSPINEKNLIDHLVDMNKGLVNHKTRAKVVFDNLPDQIAEIKIIEGEK
;
A
#
# COMPACT_ATOMS: atom_id res chain seq x y z
N MET A 1 13.44 -0.42 -8.80
CA MET A 1 12.94 -1.13 -9.58
C MET A 1 12.74 -2.51 -9.26
N HIS A 2 13.48 -3.10 -8.45
CA HIS A 2 13.36 -4.44 -8.14
C HIS A 2 12.16 -4.75 -7.35
N ASP A 3 11.51 -3.77 -6.76
CA ASP A 3 10.34 -4.06 -5.96
C ASP A 3 9.09 -3.86 -6.71
N SER A 4 9.18 -3.64 -8.00
CA SER A 4 8.02 -3.21 -8.75
C SER A 4 6.90 -4.26 -8.79
N LEU A 5 7.23 -5.55 -8.77
CA LEU A 5 6.17 -6.56 -8.75
C LEU A 5 5.37 -6.53 -7.45
N LEU A 6 6.05 -6.44 -6.32
CA LEU A 6 5.38 -6.36 -5.02
C LEU A 6 4.56 -5.08 -4.93
N MET A 7 5.12 -3.95 -5.37
CA MET A 7 4.40 -2.69 -5.38
C MET A 7 3.18 -2.73 -6.30
N GLN A 8 3.30 -3.35 -7.47
CA GLN A 8 2.18 -3.51 -8.38
C GLN A 8 1.07 -4.35 -7.73
N ASN A 9 1.44 -5.39 -7.02
CA ASN A 9 0.46 -6.24 -6.34
C ASN A 9 -0.25 -5.46 -5.22
N ILE A 10 0.48 -4.66 -4.48
CA ILE A 10 -0.12 -3.81 -3.45
C ILE A 10 -1.08 -2.82 -4.11
N SER A 11 -0.66 -2.17 -5.18
CA SER A 11 -1.46 -1.18 -5.89
C SER A 11 -2.74 -1.80 -6.43
N ALA A 12 -2.66 -2.98 -7.04
CA ALA A 12 -3.83 -3.65 -7.59
C ALA A 12 -4.80 -4.06 -6.47
N SER A 13 -4.28 -4.54 -5.35
CA SER A 13 -5.11 -4.92 -4.21
C SER A 13 -5.83 -3.71 -3.63
N LEU A 14 -5.13 -2.58 -3.53
CA LEU A 14 -5.75 -1.35 -3.03
C LEU A 14 -6.88 -0.89 -3.93
N ASN A 15 -6.68 -0.92 -5.24
CA ASN A 15 -7.72 -0.54 -6.18
C ASN A 15 -8.97 -1.42 -6.00
N GLY A 16 -8.78 -2.73 -5.88
CA GLY A 16 -9.89 -3.65 -5.69
C GLY A 16 -10.64 -3.41 -4.40
N ILE A 17 -9.90 -3.27 -3.30
CA ILE A 17 -10.51 -3.06 -1.99
C ILE A 17 -11.27 -1.74 -1.95
N CYS A 18 -10.69 -0.69 -2.48
CA CYS A 18 -11.34 0.62 -2.47
C CYS A 18 -12.57 0.63 -3.36
N LYS A 19 -12.52 -0.04 -4.50
CA LYS A 19 -13.67 -0.15 -5.39
C LYS A 19 -14.80 -0.91 -4.70
N ASP A 20 -14.49 -2.02 -4.05
CA ASP A 20 -15.49 -2.84 -3.40
C ASP A 20 -16.14 -2.15 -2.21
N ASN A 21 -15.42 -1.25 -1.56
CA ASN A 21 -15.91 -0.57 -0.36
C ASN A 21 -16.31 0.89 -0.60
N GLY A 22 -16.25 1.35 -1.84
CA GLY A 22 -16.64 2.71 -2.17
C GLY A 22 -15.69 3.78 -1.64
N ILE A 23 -14.43 3.42 -1.37
CA ILE A 23 -13.45 4.38 -0.87
C ILE A 23 -12.89 5.16 -2.05
N LYS A 24 -12.98 6.48 -1.98
CA LYS A 24 -12.50 7.36 -3.06
C LYS A 24 -11.15 7.96 -2.75
N LYS A 25 -10.75 7.99 -1.49
CA LYS A 25 -9.48 8.56 -1.08
C LYS A 25 -9.01 7.85 0.18
N ILE A 26 -7.78 7.36 0.17
CA ILE A 26 -7.20 6.68 1.32
C ILE A 26 -6.53 7.70 2.22
N THR A 27 -6.91 7.72 3.49
CA THR A 27 -6.29 8.60 4.48
C THR A 27 -5.23 7.86 5.30
N THR A 28 -5.43 6.57 5.53
CA THR A 28 -4.48 5.77 6.30
C THR A 28 -4.39 4.38 5.70
N ILE A 29 -3.17 3.88 5.59
CA ILE A 29 -2.92 2.51 5.15
C ILE A 29 -1.85 1.89 6.03
N GLU A 30 -2.07 0.66 6.46
CA GLU A 30 -1.06 -0.12 7.15
C GLU A 30 -0.87 -1.43 6.41
N ILE A 31 0.37 -1.75 6.10
CA ILE A 31 0.70 -3.03 5.46
C ILE A 31 1.76 -3.75 6.27
N ALA A 32 1.74 -5.07 6.18
CA ALA A 32 2.79 -5.92 6.74
C ALA A 32 3.59 -6.51 5.60
N VAL A 33 4.90 -6.52 5.74
CA VAL A 33 5.82 -7.09 4.75
C VAL A 33 6.81 -8.02 5.45
N GLY A 34 7.48 -8.84 4.68
CA GLY A 34 8.50 -9.74 5.24
C GLY A 34 9.72 -8.97 5.74
N TYR A 35 10.45 -9.60 6.66
CA TYR A 35 11.61 -8.95 7.28
C TYR A 35 12.69 -8.53 6.26
N GLY A 36 12.79 -9.23 5.16
CA GLY A 36 13.76 -8.90 4.12
C GLY A 36 13.29 -7.90 3.08
N SER A 37 12.07 -7.37 3.25
CA SER A 37 11.51 -6.46 2.25
C SER A 37 12.16 -5.08 2.35
N PRO A 38 12.47 -4.45 1.22
CA PRO A 38 13.01 -3.09 1.22
C PRO A 38 11.94 -2.00 1.30
N ILE A 39 10.68 -2.37 1.45
CA ILE A 39 9.59 -1.40 1.48
C ILE A 39 9.60 -0.62 2.78
N ASN A 40 9.46 0.69 2.68
CA ASN A 40 9.25 1.57 3.82
C ASN A 40 8.15 2.56 3.49
N GLU A 41 7.76 3.38 4.45
CA GLU A 41 6.65 4.31 4.28
C GLU A 41 6.87 5.27 3.13
N LYS A 42 8.10 5.78 3.00
CA LYS A 42 8.38 6.77 1.99
C LYS A 42 8.27 6.18 0.58
N ASN A 43 8.94 5.06 0.33
CA ASN A 43 8.90 4.50 -1.02
C ASN A 43 7.53 3.91 -1.35
N LEU A 44 6.80 3.44 -0.35
CA LEU A 44 5.44 2.98 -0.56
C LEU A 44 4.54 4.13 -1.01
N ILE A 45 4.56 5.25 -0.30
CA ILE A 45 3.75 6.40 -0.65
C ILE A 45 4.15 6.95 -2.01
N ASP A 46 5.45 7.11 -2.27
CA ASP A 46 5.92 7.63 -3.54
C ASP A 46 5.42 6.78 -4.71
N HIS A 47 5.43 5.47 -4.54
CA HIS A 47 4.98 4.57 -5.58
C HIS A 47 3.46 4.62 -5.76
N LEU A 48 2.72 4.63 -4.65
CA LEU A 48 1.26 4.62 -4.69
C LEU A 48 0.68 5.94 -5.18
N VAL A 49 1.34 7.06 -4.89
CA VAL A 49 0.91 8.35 -5.42
C VAL A 49 0.93 8.31 -6.95
N ASP A 50 1.90 7.61 -7.51
CA ASP A 50 2.03 7.49 -8.94
C ASP A 50 1.08 6.45 -9.53
N MET A 51 0.97 5.29 -8.88
CA MET A 51 0.19 4.17 -9.39
C MET A 51 -1.31 4.27 -9.09
N ASN A 52 -1.65 4.87 -7.95
CA ASN A 52 -3.03 4.97 -7.48
C ASN A 52 -3.44 6.43 -7.36
N LYS A 53 -3.29 7.17 -8.45
CA LYS A 53 -3.63 8.58 -8.47
C LYS A 53 -5.09 8.77 -8.10
N GLY A 54 -5.35 9.76 -7.25
CA GLY A 54 -6.69 10.02 -6.77
C GLY A 54 -7.05 9.26 -5.52
N LEU A 55 -6.44 8.09 -5.28
CA LEU A 55 -6.66 7.35 -4.04
C LEU A 55 -5.62 7.72 -2.99
N VAL A 56 -4.37 7.85 -3.39
CA VAL A 56 -3.25 8.09 -2.47
C VAL A 56 -2.58 9.40 -2.84
N ASN A 57 -2.24 10.18 -1.83
CA ASN A 57 -1.47 11.41 -2.04
C ASN A 57 -0.43 11.53 -0.92
N HIS A 58 0.36 12.61 -0.94
CA HIS A 58 1.45 12.77 0.02
C HIS A 58 0.96 13.02 1.45
N LYS A 59 -0.33 13.26 1.63
CA LYS A 59 -0.91 13.41 2.96
C LYS A 59 -1.42 12.09 3.52
N THR A 60 -1.50 11.06 2.71
CA THR A 60 -1.91 9.73 3.16
C THR A 60 -0.90 9.22 4.19
N ARG A 61 -1.39 8.71 5.30
CA ARG A 61 -0.52 8.14 6.32
C ARG A 61 -0.27 6.69 6.00
N ALA A 62 0.98 6.30 5.95
CA ALA A 62 1.36 4.92 5.70
C ALA A 62 2.15 4.39 6.88
N LYS A 63 1.87 3.14 7.22
CA LYS A 63 2.64 2.41 8.23
C LYS A 63 3.05 1.08 7.64
N VAL A 64 4.33 0.77 7.74
CA VAL A 64 4.86 -0.51 7.28
C VAL A 64 5.36 -1.26 8.50
N VAL A 65 4.80 -2.46 8.71
CA VAL A 65 5.24 -3.32 9.79
C VAL A 65 5.90 -4.55 9.19
N PHE A 66 6.83 -5.14 9.91
CA PHE A 66 7.53 -6.33 9.45
C PHE A 66 7.01 -7.55 10.18
N ASP A 67 6.82 -8.61 9.44
CA ASP A 67 6.27 -9.84 10.00
C ASP A 67 6.94 -11.03 9.32
N ASN A 68 6.65 -12.22 9.79
CA ASN A 68 7.21 -13.43 9.25
C ASN A 68 6.46 -13.84 7.99
N LEU A 69 6.73 -13.10 6.92
CA LEU A 69 6.11 -13.29 5.62
C LEU A 69 7.20 -13.51 4.57
N PRO A 70 6.89 -14.21 3.49
CA PRO A 70 7.81 -14.28 2.35
C PRO A 70 8.09 -12.87 1.82
N ASP A 71 9.30 -12.66 1.30
CA ASP A 71 9.74 -11.33 0.87
C ASP A 71 8.88 -10.71 -0.23
N GLN A 72 8.18 -11.53 -0.98
CA GLN A 72 7.37 -11.05 -2.10
C GLN A 72 5.89 -10.95 -1.76
N ILE A 73 5.55 -11.08 -0.49
CA ILE A 73 4.15 -11.01 -0.04
C ILE A 73 3.99 -9.84 0.90
N ALA A 74 2.93 -9.07 0.70
CA ALA A 74 2.53 -8.03 1.62
C ALA A 74 1.06 -8.25 1.98
N GLU A 75 0.73 -7.98 3.24
CA GLU A 75 -0.65 -8.04 3.71
C GLU A 75 -1.13 -6.64 4.00
N ILE A 76 -2.29 -6.30 3.47
CA ILE A 76 -2.91 -5.03 3.78
C ILE A 76 -3.69 -5.21 5.07
N LYS A 77 -3.25 -4.52 6.12
CA LYS A 77 -3.84 -4.69 7.45
C LYS A 77 -4.97 -3.71 7.71
N ILE A 78 -4.79 -2.46 7.35
CA ILE A 78 -5.76 -1.40 7.64
C ILE A 78 -5.83 -0.48 6.42
N ILE A 79 -7.04 -0.16 6.02
CA ILE A 79 -7.29 0.92 5.07
C ILE A 79 -8.39 1.76 5.65
N GLU A 80 -8.13 3.06 5.78
CA GLU A 80 -9.14 4.03 6.16
C GLU A 80 -9.19 5.10 5.09
N GLY A 81 -10.36 5.58 4.80
CA GLY A 81 -10.49 6.56 3.74
C GLY A 81 -11.86 7.20 3.70
N GLU A 82 -11.99 8.09 2.73
CA GLU A 82 -13.24 8.84 2.51
C GLU A 82 -14.04 8.15 1.41
N LYS A 83 -15.31 8.07 1.62
CA LYS A 83 -16.25 7.52 0.64
C LYS A 83 -17.00 8.65 -0.11
#